data_cf997bd7e98a225ddd9a4c93765a9f08
#
_entry.id   cf997bd7e98a225ddd9a4c93765a9f08
#
_cell.length_a   1.000
_cell.length_b   1.000
_cell.length_c   1.000
_cell.angle_alpha   90.00
_cell.angle_beta   90.00
_cell.angle_gamma   90.00
#
_symmetry.space_group_name_H-M   'P 1'
#
loop_
_entity.id
_entity.type
_entity.pdbx_description
1 polymer ?
#
loop_
_entity_poly.entity_id
_entity_poly.type
_entity_poly.pdbx_seq_one_letter_code
_entity_poly.pdbx_strand_id
1 'polypeptide(L)'
;MRDKIYYYNRNNVLQLTLNEYPYYSEPSDLKNWIWGFNEQFGRINSFRRDKKEYELVVGIAGDYLYNHDVLCDIFSADVLANEPGYLMLRGWMLPCYIVEAEYEYGLSVDRKAVFKVLSVNSTWIRTSLKSYNGVPGGGSIGEDLGRDYTYESDILGRGYSYGYSQPESHYASIDLPGTGNGYEILIYGPQVDPVIYLDNQPIQVNITLTATQRLRIVSNGSVKTIEILEPNGTATDAFVYRDKENSPFLTLGQHTDLTFGQIRFDFTTIERRSEPTWI
;
A
#
# COMPACT_ATOMS: atom_id res chain seq x y z
N MET A 1 -15.79 17.38 11.61
CA MET A 1 -14.38 17.07 11.94
C MET A 1 -13.56 17.48 10.74
N ARG A 2 -12.55 18.33 10.87
CA ARG A 2 -11.69 18.70 9.73
C ARG A 2 -10.76 17.52 9.43
N ASP A 3 -10.60 17.21 8.15
CA ASP A 3 -9.68 16.15 7.73
C ASP A 3 -8.24 16.53 8.07
N LYS A 4 -7.51 15.63 8.71
CA LYS A 4 -6.10 15.84 8.97
C LYS A 4 -5.28 15.53 7.74
N ILE A 5 -4.38 16.44 7.36
CA ILE A 5 -3.42 16.27 6.29
C ILE A 5 -2.03 16.13 6.92
N TYR A 6 -1.34 15.08 6.54
CA TYR A 6 0.03 14.81 6.98
C TYR A 6 0.97 14.86 5.78
N TYR A 7 2.19 15.30 6.01
CA TYR A 7 3.28 15.17 5.05
C TYR A 7 4.35 14.23 5.59
N TYR A 8 4.66 13.23 4.80
CA TYR A 8 5.75 12.28 5.02
C TYR A 8 6.83 12.54 3.99
N ASN A 9 8.08 12.49 4.40
CA ASN A 9 9.20 12.60 3.46
C ASN A 9 9.38 11.31 2.63
N ARG A 10 10.32 11.34 1.69
CA ARG A 10 10.70 10.19 0.85
C ARG A 10 10.99 8.89 1.62
N ASN A 11 11.48 8.98 2.84
CA ASN A 11 11.76 7.83 3.71
C ASN A 11 10.51 7.34 4.48
N ASN A 12 9.33 7.84 4.13
CA ASN A 12 8.06 7.56 4.80
C ASN A 12 8.08 7.91 6.31
N VAL A 13 8.81 8.98 6.67
CA VAL A 13 8.84 9.52 8.02
C VAL A 13 7.94 10.75 8.08
N LEU A 14 7.00 10.78 9.05
CA LEU A 14 6.13 11.93 9.29
C LEU A 14 6.96 13.17 9.60
N GLN A 15 6.78 14.21 8.80
CA GLN A 15 7.46 15.50 8.97
C GLN A 15 6.52 16.58 9.51
N LEU A 16 5.28 16.62 9.02
CA LEU A 16 4.35 17.70 9.28
C LEU A 16 2.93 17.18 9.46
N THR A 17 2.21 17.84 10.38
CA THR A 17 0.75 17.76 10.47
C THR A 17 0.19 19.12 10.07
N LEU A 18 -0.39 19.20 8.86
CA LEU A 18 -0.78 20.48 8.25
C LEU A 18 -2.12 21.03 8.77
N ASN A 19 -2.73 20.41 9.76
CA ASN A 19 -3.98 20.84 10.40
C ASN A 19 -3.83 21.00 11.92
N GLU A 20 -2.59 21.12 12.41
CA GLU A 20 -2.27 21.37 13.80
C GLU A 20 -1.36 22.62 13.89
N TYR A 21 -1.51 23.39 14.99
CA TYR A 21 -0.69 24.58 15.21
C TYR A 21 0.80 24.29 14.95
N PRO A 22 1.51 25.11 14.22
CA PRO A 22 1.10 26.42 13.70
C PRO A 22 0.42 26.41 12.31
N TYR A 23 0.09 25.22 11.73
CA TYR A 23 -0.39 25.09 10.37
C TYR A 23 -1.88 24.77 10.30
N TYR A 24 -2.58 25.35 9.31
CA TYR A 24 -3.98 25.13 9.05
C TYR A 24 -4.20 25.01 7.55
N SER A 25 -4.46 23.80 7.04
CA SER A 25 -4.68 23.58 5.62
C SER A 25 -6.09 23.10 5.32
N GLU A 26 -6.53 23.32 4.08
CA GLU A 26 -7.78 22.85 3.53
C GLU A 26 -7.49 21.98 2.29
N PRO A 27 -8.00 20.73 2.21
CA PRO A 27 -7.69 19.82 1.12
C PRO A 27 -8.55 20.07 -0.13
N SER A 28 -9.00 21.29 -0.39
CA SER A 28 -9.99 21.60 -1.42
C SER A 28 -9.60 21.08 -2.81
N ASP A 29 -8.37 21.34 -3.22
CA ASP A 29 -7.86 20.95 -4.53
C ASP A 29 -7.39 19.50 -4.62
N LEU A 30 -6.98 18.91 -3.51
CA LEU A 30 -6.53 17.51 -3.44
C LEU A 30 -7.66 16.52 -3.80
N LYS A 31 -8.91 16.98 -3.86
CA LYS A 31 -10.08 16.21 -4.24
C LYS A 31 -10.29 16.10 -5.75
N ASN A 32 -9.69 16.98 -6.52
CA ASN A 32 -9.88 17.05 -7.94
C ASN A 32 -9.09 15.95 -8.64
N TRP A 33 -9.66 15.34 -9.66
CA TRP A 33 -8.99 14.33 -10.47
C TRP A 33 -9.21 14.58 -11.96
N ILE A 34 -8.28 14.09 -12.78
CA ILE A 34 -8.36 14.18 -14.23
C ILE A 34 -7.79 12.90 -14.85
N TRP A 35 -8.43 12.44 -15.90
CA TRP A 35 -7.94 11.37 -16.74
C TRP A 35 -7.49 11.93 -18.09
N GLY A 36 -6.26 11.63 -18.49
CA GLY A 36 -5.84 11.76 -19.87
C GLY A 36 -6.35 10.57 -20.69
N PHE A 37 -6.50 10.76 -21.99
CA PHE A 37 -6.88 9.70 -22.89
C PHE A 37 -6.06 9.76 -24.18
N ASN A 38 -5.90 8.62 -24.83
CA ASN A 38 -5.34 8.53 -26.17
C ASN A 38 -6.48 8.30 -27.17
N GLU A 39 -6.53 9.12 -28.21
CA GLU A 39 -7.51 9.02 -29.29
C GLU A 39 -6.79 8.66 -30.59
N GLN A 40 -7.35 7.72 -31.35
CA GLN A 40 -6.96 7.40 -32.71
C GLN A 40 -8.19 7.18 -33.56
N PHE A 41 -8.25 7.81 -34.71
CA PHE A 41 -9.35 7.69 -35.67
C PHE A 41 -10.75 7.96 -35.09
N GLY A 42 -10.85 8.96 -34.18
CA GLY A 42 -12.10 9.34 -33.52
C GLY A 42 -12.60 8.35 -32.48
N ARG A 43 -11.73 7.45 -32.00
CA ARG A 43 -12.03 6.49 -30.91
C ARG A 43 -11.03 6.63 -29.78
N ILE A 44 -11.53 6.59 -28.54
CA ILE A 44 -10.67 6.55 -27.35
C ILE A 44 -10.16 5.12 -27.22
N ASN A 45 -8.84 4.95 -27.30
CA ASN A 45 -8.18 3.65 -27.20
C ASN A 45 -7.76 3.30 -25.79
N SER A 46 -7.40 4.30 -24.98
CA SER A 46 -6.98 4.08 -23.61
C SER A 46 -7.13 5.35 -22.76
N PHE A 47 -7.31 5.14 -21.47
CA PHE A 47 -7.20 6.19 -20.46
C PHE A 47 -5.89 6.05 -19.71
N ARG A 48 -5.32 7.18 -19.29
CA ARG A 48 -4.10 7.22 -18.49
C ARG A 48 -4.25 8.25 -17.37
N ARG A 49 -3.48 8.07 -16.32
CA ARG A 49 -3.32 9.07 -15.27
C ARG A 49 -2.10 9.90 -15.61
N ASP A 50 -2.32 11.16 -15.92
CA ASP A 50 -1.25 12.09 -16.20
C ASP A 50 -0.75 12.74 -14.90
N LYS A 51 0.43 13.36 -14.97
CA LYS A 51 0.89 14.24 -13.91
C LYS A 51 -0.15 15.34 -13.66
N LYS A 52 -0.32 15.71 -12.41
CA LYS A 52 -1.25 16.76 -12.02
C LYS A 52 -0.62 17.67 -11.01
N GLU A 53 -0.92 18.93 -11.15
CA GLU A 53 -0.62 19.97 -10.17
C GLU A 53 -1.88 20.24 -9.34
N TYR A 54 -1.69 20.35 -8.02
CA TYR A 54 -2.72 20.71 -7.07
C TYR A 54 -2.25 21.93 -6.29
N GLU A 55 -3.18 22.72 -5.83
CA GLU A 55 -2.90 23.82 -4.91
C GLU A 55 -3.20 23.37 -3.46
N LEU A 56 -2.21 23.53 -2.59
CA LEU A 56 -2.32 23.27 -1.17
C LEU A 56 -2.20 24.60 -0.44
N VAL A 57 -3.32 25.11 0.05
CA VAL A 57 -3.36 26.36 0.81
C VAL A 57 -3.11 26.05 2.29
N VAL A 58 -2.07 26.66 2.86
CA VAL A 58 -1.69 26.49 4.27
C VAL A 58 -1.72 27.83 4.97
N GLY A 59 -2.63 28.00 5.93
CA GLY A 59 -2.61 29.09 6.89
C GLY A 59 -1.49 28.87 7.91
N ILE A 60 -0.71 29.87 8.22
CA ILE A 60 0.43 29.80 9.12
C ILE A 60 0.25 30.77 10.27
N ALA A 61 0.15 30.26 11.48
CA ALA A 61 0.02 31.03 12.71
C ALA A 61 1.39 31.24 13.40
N GLY A 62 1.43 32.17 14.34
CA GLY A 62 2.64 32.48 15.10
C GLY A 62 3.68 33.26 14.28
N ASP A 63 4.95 32.85 14.38
CA ASP A 63 6.01 33.45 13.55
C ASP A 63 5.91 32.92 12.13
N TYR A 64 5.31 33.73 11.27
CA TYR A 64 5.03 33.34 9.90
C TYR A 64 6.30 33.05 9.10
N LEU A 65 7.30 33.91 9.20
CA LEU A 65 8.52 33.75 8.39
C LEU A 65 9.27 32.49 8.80
N TYR A 66 9.46 32.29 10.09
CA TYR A 66 10.13 31.09 10.59
C TYR A 66 9.36 29.81 10.21
N ASN A 67 8.05 29.76 10.45
CA ASN A 67 7.25 28.58 10.16
C ASN A 67 7.12 28.30 8.65
N HIS A 68 7.12 29.34 7.82
CA HIS A 68 7.16 29.20 6.37
C HIS A 68 8.49 28.62 5.90
N ASP A 69 9.62 29.11 6.41
CA ASP A 69 10.95 28.60 6.05
C ASP A 69 11.09 27.12 6.43
N VAL A 70 10.56 26.71 7.59
CA VAL A 70 10.52 25.31 8.00
C VAL A 70 9.76 24.44 6.98
N LEU A 71 8.60 24.91 6.47
CA LEU A 71 7.87 24.21 5.41
C LEU A 71 8.70 24.09 4.14
N CYS A 72 9.31 25.19 3.71
CA CYS A 72 10.12 25.21 2.49
C CYS A 72 11.33 24.29 2.59
N ASP A 73 12.02 24.25 3.72
CA ASP A 73 13.17 23.37 3.94
C ASP A 73 12.77 21.88 3.85
N ILE A 74 11.67 21.51 4.51
CA ILE A 74 11.17 20.13 4.49
C ILE A 74 10.79 19.71 3.08
N PHE A 75 10.04 20.53 2.34
CA PHE A 75 9.59 20.21 1.00
C PHE A 75 10.74 20.19 -0.01
N SER A 76 11.68 21.13 0.09
CA SER A 76 12.84 21.21 -0.79
C SER A 76 13.77 19.99 -0.66
N ALA A 77 13.86 19.39 0.51
CA ALA A 77 14.72 18.21 0.74
C ALA A 77 14.36 17.04 -0.17
N ASP A 78 13.07 16.79 -0.42
CA ASP A 78 12.61 15.72 -1.29
C ASP A 78 12.76 16.05 -2.77
N VAL A 79 12.55 17.33 -3.14
CA VAL A 79 12.79 17.83 -4.50
C VAL A 79 14.27 17.72 -4.87
N LEU A 80 15.17 18.16 -3.98
CA LEU A 80 16.61 18.10 -4.19
C LEU A 80 17.14 16.66 -4.30
N ALA A 81 16.52 15.72 -3.59
CA ALA A 81 16.85 14.31 -3.69
C ALA A 81 16.27 13.64 -4.95
N ASN A 82 15.37 14.31 -5.67
CA ASN A 82 14.58 13.78 -6.78
C ASN A 82 13.80 12.50 -6.39
N GLU A 83 13.35 12.44 -5.16
CA GLU A 83 12.51 11.36 -4.63
C GLU A 83 11.24 11.97 -4.02
N PRO A 84 10.03 11.46 -4.36
CA PRO A 84 8.80 12.06 -3.89
C PRO A 84 8.58 11.85 -2.40
N GLY A 85 8.07 12.88 -1.72
CA GLY A 85 7.40 12.73 -0.46
C GLY A 85 5.94 12.29 -0.65
N TYR A 86 5.17 12.28 0.44
CA TYR A 86 3.79 11.79 0.43
C TYR A 86 2.87 12.75 1.21
N LEU A 87 1.80 13.21 0.57
CA LEU A 87 0.66 13.76 1.29
C LEU A 87 -0.28 12.64 1.70
N MET A 88 -0.63 12.60 2.97
CA MET A 88 -1.56 11.62 3.50
C MET A 88 -2.86 12.28 3.95
N LEU A 89 -3.98 11.75 3.47
CA LEU A 89 -5.33 12.20 3.78
C LEU A 89 -6.23 10.99 3.98
N ARG A 90 -6.83 10.86 5.18
CA ARG A 90 -7.73 9.74 5.52
C ARG A 90 -7.14 8.35 5.25
N GLY A 91 -5.85 8.16 5.49
CA GLY A 91 -5.15 6.88 5.25
C GLY A 91 -4.78 6.62 3.78
N TRP A 92 -5.08 7.58 2.88
CA TRP A 92 -4.61 7.55 1.51
C TRP A 92 -3.36 8.40 1.35
N MET A 93 -2.37 7.90 0.66
CA MET A 93 -1.10 8.57 0.37
C MET A 93 -1.05 8.98 -1.10
N LEU A 94 -0.65 10.23 -1.35
CA LEU A 94 -0.39 10.76 -2.68
C LEU A 94 1.12 11.00 -2.82
N PRO A 95 1.85 10.22 -3.63
CA PRO A 95 3.25 10.51 -3.93
C PRO A 95 3.35 11.84 -4.69
N CYS A 96 4.13 12.78 -4.16
CA CYS A 96 4.21 14.11 -4.75
C CYS A 96 5.49 14.85 -4.39
N TYR A 97 5.76 15.90 -5.19
CA TYR A 97 6.73 16.94 -4.87
C TYR A 97 5.99 18.24 -4.59
N ILE A 98 6.46 19.04 -3.66
CA ILE A 98 5.98 20.39 -3.47
C ILE A 98 7.04 21.32 -4.06
N VAL A 99 6.70 21.90 -5.23
CA VAL A 99 7.70 22.51 -6.14
C VAL A 99 7.67 24.03 -6.17
N GLU A 100 6.65 24.65 -5.59
CA GLU A 100 6.48 26.10 -5.61
C GLU A 100 5.76 26.55 -4.35
N ALA A 101 6.13 27.71 -3.84
CA ALA A 101 5.46 28.40 -2.76
C ALA A 101 5.17 29.84 -3.16
N GLU A 102 3.92 30.23 -3.13
CA GLU A 102 3.48 31.62 -3.36
C GLU A 102 3.08 32.26 -2.04
N TYR A 103 3.52 33.47 -1.85
CA TYR A 103 3.17 34.28 -0.68
C TYR A 103 1.93 35.12 -0.94
N GLU A 104 0.93 35.03 -0.10
CA GLU A 104 -0.09 36.04 -0.03
C GLU A 104 0.32 37.16 0.96
N TYR A 105 0.79 38.26 0.45
CA TYR A 105 1.01 39.47 1.23
C TYR A 105 -0.34 40.17 1.53
N GLY A 106 -0.99 39.76 2.61
CA GLY A 106 -2.18 40.42 3.14
C GLY A 106 -1.86 41.16 4.44
N LEU A 107 -2.48 42.29 4.68
CA LEU A 107 -2.47 43.00 5.97
C LEU A 107 -3.31 42.25 7.04
N SER A 108 -3.85 41.05 6.70
CA SER A 108 -4.70 40.30 7.60
C SER A 108 -3.88 39.45 8.56
N VAL A 109 -4.46 39.17 9.71
CA VAL A 109 -3.88 38.31 10.77
C VAL A 109 -3.68 36.87 10.27
N ASP A 110 -4.46 36.45 9.26
CA ASP A 110 -4.40 35.12 8.65
C ASP A 110 -3.46 35.14 7.45
N ARG A 111 -2.20 34.82 7.71
CA ARG A 111 -1.20 34.69 6.65
C ARG A 111 -1.30 33.31 6.03
N LYS A 112 -1.41 33.26 4.72
CA LYS A 112 -1.52 32.02 3.95
C LYS A 112 -0.35 31.89 2.99
N ALA A 113 0.09 30.66 2.78
CA ALA A 113 1.00 30.30 1.70
C ALA A 113 0.27 29.30 0.79
N VAL A 114 0.43 29.46 -0.51
CA VAL A 114 -0.10 28.55 -1.51
C VAL A 114 1.06 27.72 -2.05
N PHE A 115 1.00 26.42 -1.84
CA PHE A 115 2.01 25.50 -2.32
C PHE A 115 1.50 24.73 -3.53
N LYS A 116 2.33 24.64 -4.56
CA LYS A 116 2.04 23.82 -5.73
C LYS A 116 2.56 22.38 -5.51
N VAL A 117 1.65 21.45 -5.50
CA VAL A 117 1.89 20.01 -5.30
C VAL A 117 1.87 19.31 -6.64
N LEU A 118 3.01 18.80 -7.07
CA LEU A 118 3.16 18.05 -8.32
C LEU A 118 3.10 16.54 -8.05
N SER A 119 2.05 15.87 -8.51
CA SER A 119 1.96 14.41 -8.49
C SER A 119 2.15 13.83 -9.88
N VAL A 120 3.13 12.92 -10.00
CA VAL A 120 3.50 12.31 -11.29
C VAL A 120 2.39 11.42 -11.84
N ASN A 121 1.67 10.71 -10.99
CA ASN A 121 0.68 9.71 -11.40
C ASN A 121 -0.76 10.07 -11.00
N SER A 122 -0.99 11.18 -10.30
CA SER A 122 -2.32 11.60 -9.77
C SER A 122 -3.08 10.44 -9.09
N THR A 123 -2.35 9.57 -8.40
CA THR A 123 -2.88 8.31 -7.87
C THR A 123 -2.72 8.29 -6.37
N TRP A 124 -3.84 8.25 -5.68
CA TRP A 124 -3.90 7.99 -4.25
C TRP A 124 -3.73 6.50 -3.99
N ILE A 125 -2.89 6.16 -3.03
CA ILE A 125 -2.52 4.79 -2.68
C ILE A 125 -2.90 4.55 -1.22
N ARG A 126 -3.53 3.42 -0.95
CA ARG A 126 -3.73 2.91 0.40
C ARG A 126 -3.20 1.49 0.48
N THR A 127 -2.41 1.22 1.50
CA THR A 127 -1.87 -0.11 1.77
C THR A 127 -2.53 -0.70 3.02
N SER A 128 -2.80 -2.00 2.98
CA SER A 128 -3.27 -2.76 4.13
C SER A 128 -2.46 -4.04 4.23
N LEU A 129 -1.86 -4.26 5.40
CA LEU A 129 -1.02 -5.43 5.69
C LEU A 129 -1.82 -6.44 6.50
N LYS A 130 -1.81 -7.70 6.08
CA LYS A 130 -2.30 -8.85 6.84
C LYS A 130 -1.20 -9.91 6.92
N SER A 131 -0.98 -10.47 8.09
CA SER A 131 -0.01 -11.55 8.30
C SER A 131 -0.74 -12.88 8.40
N TYR A 132 -0.22 -13.89 7.72
CA TYR A 132 -0.75 -15.23 7.67
C TYR A 132 0.27 -16.24 8.17
N ASN A 133 -0.18 -17.26 8.91
CA ASN A 133 0.67 -18.29 9.43
C ASN A 133 0.00 -19.65 9.28
N GLY A 134 0.37 -20.41 8.27
CA GLY A 134 -0.09 -21.77 8.01
C GLY A 134 0.71 -22.87 8.73
N VAL A 135 1.72 -22.49 9.53
CA VAL A 135 2.55 -23.47 10.25
C VAL A 135 1.79 -24.04 11.46
N PRO A 136 1.68 -25.37 11.62
CA PRO A 136 1.01 -25.97 12.77
C PRO A 136 1.60 -25.49 14.11
N GLY A 137 0.74 -25.03 15.03
CA GLY A 137 1.15 -24.51 16.34
C GLY A 137 1.62 -23.06 16.36
N GLY A 138 1.71 -22.40 15.22
CA GLY A 138 1.88 -20.95 15.13
C GLY A 138 0.57 -20.26 15.45
N GLY A 139 0.52 -19.44 16.51
CA GLY A 139 -0.66 -18.65 16.85
C GLY A 139 -1.07 -17.79 15.65
N SER A 140 -2.34 -17.83 15.30
CA SER A 140 -2.95 -17.01 14.27
C SER A 140 -2.80 -15.54 14.66
N ILE A 141 -1.95 -14.80 13.93
CA ILE A 141 -1.92 -13.33 13.99
C ILE A 141 -2.71 -12.87 12.77
N GLY A 142 -3.99 -12.72 12.93
CA GLY A 142 -4.93 -12.34 11.87
C GLY A 142 -6.21 -13.11 12.01
N GLU A 143 -7.31 -12.53 11.57
CA GLU A 143 -8.66 -13.06 11.71
C GLU A 143 -8.72 -14.57 11.55
N ASP A 144 -9.40 -15.21 12.49
CA ASP A 144 -9.65 -16.63 12.68
C ASP A 144 -9.95 -17.37 11.35
N LEU A 145 -8.91 -17.93 10.73
CA LEU A 145 -9.00 -18.64 9.44
C LEU A 145 -9.18 -20.14 9.61
N GLY A 146 -9.42 -20.58 10.81
CA GLY A 146 -9.79 -21.96 11.12
C GLY A 146 -11.05 -21.98 11.96
N ARG A 147 -12.17 -22.39 11.39
CA ARG A 147 -13.24 -22.92 12.22
C ARG A 147 -12.71 -24.24 12.77
N ASP A 148 -12.01 -24.17 13.88
CA ASP A 148 -11.86 -25.33 14.77
C ASP A 148 -13.24 -25.67 15.27
N TYR A 149 -13.92 -26.58 14.63
CA TYR A 149 -15.04 -27.26 15.24
C TYR A 149 -14.46 -28.24 16.28
N THR A 150 -14.07 -27.70 17.44
CA THR A 150 -13.99 -28.49 18.65
C THR A 150 -15.42 -28.83 19.02
N TYR A 151 -15.88 -29.98 18.60
CA TYR A 151 -17.03 -30.60 19.24
C TYR A 151 -16.57 -30.92 20.67
N GLU A 152 -16.97 -30.08 21.61
CA GLU A 152 -16.96 -30.47 23.01
C GLU A 152 -17.80 -31.75 23.12
N SER A 153 -17.18 -32.81 23.68
CA SER A 153 -17.82 -34.08 23.92
C SER A 153 -19.18 -33.86 24.56
N ASP A 154 -20.19 -34.50 23.98
CA ASP A 154 -21.50 -34.53 24.61
C ASP A 154 -21.40 -35.20 26.00
N ILE A 155 -22.45 -35.05 26.80
CA ILE A 155 -22.66 -35.48 28.20
C ILE A 155 -22.35 -36.98 28.44
N LEU A 156 -21.95 -37.78 27.44
CA LEU A 156 -21.74 -39.20 27.53
C LEU A 156 -20.27 -39.66 27.38
N GLY A 157 -19.32 -38.72 27.29
CA GLY A 157 -17.89 -39.06 27.32
C GLY A 157 -17.40 -39.99 26.20
N ARG A 158 -18.14 -40.16 25.14
CA ARG A 158 -17.70 -40.88 23.95
C ARG A 158 -17.06 -39.88 22.96
N GLY A 159 -15.80 -39.58 23.17
CA GLY A 159 -14.99 -38.89 22.21
C GLY A 159 -14.92 -39.70 20.91
N TYR A 160 -15.70 -39.33 19.92
CA TYR A 160 -15.43 -39.72 18.54
C TYR A 160 -14.25 -38.84 18.10
N SER A 161 -13.07 -39.41 18.15
CA SER A 161 -11.90 -38.87 17.44
C SER A 161 -12.17 -39.06 15.95
N TYR A 162 -12.93 -38.16 15.35
CA TYR A 162 -12.83 -37.94 13.92
C TYR A 162 -11.47 -37.25 13.73
N GLY A 163 -10.47 -38.06 13.34
CA GLY A 163 -9.23 -37.51 12.81
C GLY A 163 -9.51 -36.80 11.52
N TYR A 164 -10.08 -35.58 11.61
CA TYR A 164 -9.92 -34.65 10.53
C TYR A 164 -8.43 -34.33 10.53
N SER A 165 -7.71 -34.89 9.56
CA SER A 165 -6.43 -34.30 9.16
C SER A 165 -6.69 -32.80 9.01
N GLN A 166 -5.97 -31.99 9.77
CA GLN A 166 -6.02 -30.53 9.58
C GLN A 166 -5.91 -30.27 8.07
N PRO A 167 -6.78 -29.44 7.49
CA PRO A 167 -6.70 -29.20 6.06
C PRO A 167 -5.27 -28.74 5.76
N GLU A 168 -4.61 -29.41 4.83
CA GLU A 168 -3.26 -29.04 4.38
C GLU A 168 -3.24 -27.65 3.75
N SER A 169 -4.42 -27.04 3.56
CA SER A 169 -4.61 -25.73 2.98
C SER A 169 -5.45 -24.82 3.88
N HIS A 170 -5.00 -23.57 4.02
CA HIS A 170 -5.71 -22.49 4.68
C HIS A 170 -6.39 -21.62 3.64
N TYR A 171 -7.51 -21.00 4.03
CA TYR A 171 -8.29 -20.14 3.16
C TYR A 171 -8.52 -18.77 3.81
N ALA A 172 -8.43 -17.71 3.01
CA ALA A 172 -8.81 -16.36 3.38
C ALA A 172 -9.45 -15.64 2.20
N SER A 173 -10.23 -14.61 2.46
CA SER A 173 -10.73 -13.72 1.42
C SER A 173 -10.19 -12.30 1.58
N ILE A 174 -10.00 -11.64 0.46
CA ILE A 174 -9.56 -10.24 0.38
C ILE A 174 -10.61 -9.48 -0.39
N ASP A 175 -11.30 -8.57 0.31
CA ASP A 175 -12.29 -7.69 -0.28
C ASP A 175 -11.70 -6.29 -0.43
N LEU A 176 -11.67 -5.79 -1.66
CA LEU A 176 -11.12 -4.48 -1.98
C LEU A 176 -12.12 -3.66 -2.80
N PRO A 177 -12.32 -2.39 -2.47
CA PRO A 177 -13.10 -1.53 -3.32
C PRO A 177 -12.33 -1.22 -4.63
N GLY A 178 -12.95 -1.46 -5.76
CA GLY A 178 -12.37 -1.17 -7.07
C GLY A 178 -11.69 -2.36 -7.73
N THR A 179 -11.09 -2.11 -8.88
CA THR A 179 -10.38 -3.10 -9.70
C THR A 179 -8.98 -2.60 -10.03
N GLY A 180 -8.07 -3.50 -10.37
CA GLY A 180 -6.69 -3.14 -10.73
C GLY A 180 -5.78 -2.87 -9.54
N ASN A 181 -6.15 -3.39 -8.37
CA ASN A 181 -5.34 -3.28 -7.16
C ASN A 181 -4.08 -4.14 -7.28
N GLY A 182 -2.99 -3.65 -6.70
CA GLY A 182 -1.74 -4.38 -6.60
C GLY A 182 -1.62 -5.14 -5.29
N TYR A 183 -0.55 -5.93 -5.18
CA TYR A 183 -0.18 -6.60 -3.94
C TYR A 183 1.34 -6.72 -3.79
N GLU A 184 1.75 -6.91 -2.55
CA GLU A 184 3.08 -7.36 -2.18
C GLU A 184 2.93 -8.56 -1.24
N ILE A 185 3.69 -9.62 -1.50
CA ILE A 185 3.76 -10.82 -0.65
C ILE A 185 5.18 -10.91 -0.12
N LEU A 186 5.34 -11.05 1.19
CA LEU A 186 6.61 -11.28 1.84
C LEU A 186 6.59 -12.64 2.54
N ILE A 187 7.22 -13.65 1.93
CA ILE A 187 7.27 -15.01 2.44
C ILE A 187 8.51 -15.19 3.32
N TYR A 188 8.33 -15.81 4.47
CA TYR A 188 9.41 -16.06 5.43
C TYR A 188 9.96 -17.47 5.27
N GLY A 189 11.28 -17.62 5.22
CA GLY A 189 11.94 -18.90 5.27
C GLY A 189 11.92 -19.55 6.68
N PRO A 190 12.25 -20.85 6.81
CA PRO A 190 12.68 -21.71 5.73
C PRO A 190 11.49 -22.23 4.88
N GLN A 191 11.64 -22.25 3.56
CA GLN A 191 10.63 -22.76 2.61
C GLN A 191 11.30 -23.35 1.38
N VAL A 192 10.68 -24.37 0.78
CA VAL A 192 11.09 -24.95 -0.49
C VAL A 192 9.94 -24.78 -1.48
N ASP A 193 10.24 -24.19 -2.63
CA ASP A 193 9.29 -23.97 -3.72
C ASP A 193 7.95 -23.37 -3.23
N PRO A 194 7.99 -22.19 -2.54
CA PRO A 194 6.79 -21.61 -1.95
C PRO A 194 5.71 -21.35 -3.00
N VAL A 195 4.47 -21.71 -2.67
CA VAL A 195 3.30 -21.47 -3.51
C VAL A 195 2.15 -20.88 -2.70
N ILE A 196 1.51 -19.86 -3.25
CA ILE A 196 0.28 -19.23 -2.73
C ILE A 196 -0.69 -19.15 -3.89
N TYR A 197 -1.97 -19.40 -3.65
CA TYR A 197 -3.00 -19.33 -4.68
C TYR A 197 -3.86 -18.08 -4.48
N LEU A 198 -4.03 -17.31 -5.55
CA LEU A 198 -5.00 -16.21 -5.64
C LEU A 198 -6.06 -16.59 -6.67
N ASP A 199 -7.32 -16.66 -6.27
CA ASP A 199 -8.45 -17.12 -7.12
C ASP A 199 -8.14 -18.44 -7.84
N ASN A 200 -7.59 -19.40 -7.09
CA ASN A 200 -7.11 -20.70 -7.57
C ASN A 200 -5.96 -20.64 -8.60
N GLN A 201 -5.36 -19.46 -8.81
CA GLN A 201 -4.17 -19.31 -9.67
C GLN A 201 -2.91 -19.36 -8.79
N PRO A 202 -1.97 -20.26 -9.04
CA PRO A 202 -0.76 -20.38 -8.23
C PRO A 202 0.18 -19.21 -8.49
N ILE A 203 0.79 -18.71 -7.43
CA ILE A 203 1.97 -17.86 -7.46
C ILE A 203 3.09 -18.69 -6.87
N GLN A 204 3.90 -19.29 -7.73
CA GLN A 204 4.97 -20.23 -7.35
C GLN A 204 6.33 -19.68 -7.76
N VAL A 205 7.30 -19.83 -6.86
CA VAL A 205 8.71 -19.51 -7.12
C VAL A 205 9.55 -20.73 -6.73
N ASN A 206 10.26 -21.30 -7.71
CA ASN A 206 11.06 -22.52 -7.55
C ASN A 206 12.40 -22.18 -6.91
N ILE A 207 12.39 -22.03 -5.58
CA ILE A 207 13.56 -21.63 -4.79
C ILE A 207 13.50 -22.21 -3.37
N THR A 208 14.68 -22.44 -2.81
CA THR A 208 14.81 -22.79 -1.40
C THR A 208 15.27 -21.57 -0.60
N LEU A 209 14.45 -21.16 0.36
CA LEU A 209 14.75 -20.09 1.30
C LEU A 209 15.34 -20.66 2.59
N THR A 210 16.40 -20.08 3.08
CA THR A 210 16.92 -20.37 4.43
C THR A 210 16.06 -19.70 5.51
N ALA A 211 16.25 -20.06 6.77
CA ALA A 211 15.46 -19.52 7.90
C ALA A 211 15.56 -18.00 8.08
N THR A 212 16.59 -17.37 7.55
CA THR A 212 16.83 -15.93 7.69
C THR A 212 16.49 -15.13 6.45
N GLN A 213 16.25 -15.80 5.33
CA GLN A 213 15.89 -15.17 4.06
C GLN A 213 14.37 -14.95 3.98
N ARG A 214 14.00 -13.99 3.14
CA ARG A 214 12.61 -13.71 2.80
C ARG A 214 12.47 -13.59 1.30
N LEU A 215 11.35 -14.01 0.76
CA LEU A 215 11.01 -13.82 -0.65
C LEU A 215 9.96 -12.72 -0.75
N ARG A 216 10.28 -11.68 -1.49
CA ARG A 216 9.39 -10.56 -1.78
C ARG A 216 8.85 -10.69 -3.19
N ILE A 217 7.53 -10.70 -3.35
CA ILE A 217 6.84 -10.74 -4.64
C ILE A 217 5.96 -9.50 -4.73
N VAL A 218 6.18 -8.67 -5.74
CA VAL A 218 5.39 -7.45 -5.95
C VAL A 218 4.68 -7.53 -7.30
N SER A 219 3.38 -7.27 -7.29
CA SER A 219 2.57 -7.03 -8.49
C SER A 219 1.81 -5.72 -8.31
N ASN A 220 2.32 -4.63 -8.89
CA ASN A 220 1.80 -3.29 -8.65
C ASN A 220 1.75 -2.48 -9.96
N GLY A 221 0.71 -2.70 -10.74
CA GLY A 221 0.56 -2.11 -12.08
C GLY A 221 1.62 -2.62 -13.04
N SER A 222 2.49 -1.74 -13.53
CA SER A 222 3.60 -2.10 -14.41
C SER A 222 4.81 -2.69 -13.67
N VAL A 223 4.92 -2.46 -12.36
CA VAL A 223 6.00 -2.98 -11.54
C VAL A 223 5.70 -4.41 -11.14
N LYS A 224 6.58 -5.33 -11.52
CA LYS A 224 6.50 -6.75 -11.20
C LYS A 224 7.90 -7.23 -10.85
N THR A 225 8.12 -7.55 -9.58
CA THR A 225 9.43 -8.00 -9.08
C THR A 225 9.29 -9.23 -8.21
N ILE A 226 10.32 -10.05 -8.22
CA ILE A 226 10.53 -11.16 -7.29
C ILE A 226 11.96 -11.04 -6.80
N GLU A 227 12.15 -10.90 -5.49
CA GLU A 227 13.43 -10.61 -4.88
C GLU A 227 13.62 -11.48 -3.62
N ILE A 228 14.85 -11.96 -3.43
CA ILE A 228 15.28 -12.56 -2.16
C ILE A 228 15.87 -11.44 -1.31
N LEU A 229 15.34 -11.27 -0.12
CA LEU A 229 15.85 -10.35 0.87
C LEU A 229 16.74 -11.08 1.86
N GLU A 230 18.00 -10.70 1.91
CA GLU A 230 18.98 -11.21 2.87
C GLU A 230 18.83 -10.49 4.24
N PRO A 231 19.31 -11.09 5.34
CA PRO A 231 19.23 -10.49 6.67
C PRO A 231 19.91 -9.12 6.78
N ASN A 232 20.91 -8.85 5.94
CA ASN A 232 21.62 -7.58 5.87
C ASN A 232 20.88 -6.50 5.07
N GLY A 233 19.67 -6.81 4.56
CA GLY A 233 18.86 -5.90 3.75
C GLY A 233 19.20 -5.90 2.25
N THR A 234 20.17 -6.71 1.81
CA THR A 234 20.46 -6.83 0.38
C THR A 234 19.33 -7.56 -0.34
N ALA A 235 18.86 -7.00 -1.46
CA ALA A 235 17.88 -7.62 -2.33
C ALA A 235 18.57 -8.23 -3.55
N THR A 236 18.24 -9.47 -3.88
CA THR A 236 18.74 -10.17 -5.06
C THR A 236 17.56 -10.54 -5.96
N ASP A 237 17.66 -10.21 -7.24
CA ASP A 237 16.62 -10.55 -8.22
C ASP A 237 16.45 -12.08 -8.33
N ALA A 238 15.23 -12.52 -8.14
CA ALA A 238 14.82 -13.92 -8.22
C ALA A 238 13.74 -14.17 -9.29
N PHE A 239 13.50 -13.22 -10.18
CA PHE A 239 12.45 -13.28 -11.19
C PHE A 239 12.62 -14.49 -12.13
N VAL A 240 13.84 -14.94 -12.36
CA VAL A 240 14.16 -16.11 -13.19
C VAL A 240 13.62 -17.42 -12.62
N TYR A 241 13.46 -17.52 -11.30
CA TYR A 241 12.96 -18.71 -10.61
C TYR A 241 11.42 -18.81 -10.56
N ARG A 242 10.72 -17.83 -11.11
CA ARG A 242 9.27 -17.89 -11.23
C ARG A 242 8.85 -19.06 -12.12
N ASP A 243 7.87 -19.85 -11.70
CA ASP A 243 7.22 -20.78 -12.58
C ASP A 243 6.44 -20.03 -13.67
N LYS A 244 6.93 -20.06 -14.91
CA LYS A 244 6.39 -19.27 -16.02
C LYS A 244 5.03 -19.78 -16.49
N GLU A 245 4.75 -21.05 -16.31
CA GLU A 245 3.52 -21.70 -16.77
C GLU A 245 2.39 -21.51 -15.74
N ASN A 246 2.75 -21.58 -14.46
CA ASN A 246 1.78 -21.64 -13.36
C ASN A 246 1.82 -20.42 -12.43
N SER A 247 2.51 -19.35 -12.78
CA SER A 247 2.64 -18.18 -11.89
C SER A 247 2.41 -16.86 -12.62
N PRO A 248 1.18 -16.57 -13.05
CA PRO A 248 0.86 -15.27 -13.61
C PRO A 248 0.93 -14.19 -12.52
N PHE A 249 1.42 -13.00 -12.89
CA PHE A 249 1.23 -11.82 -12.05
C PHE A 249 -0.21 -11.35 -12.20
N LEU A 250 -1.02 -11.69 -11.23
CA LEU A 250 -2.42 -11.31 -11.20
C LEU A 250 -2.59 -9.86 -10.79
N THR A 251 -3.74 -9.31 -11.11
CA THR A 251 -4.25 -8.06 -10.57
C THR A 251 -5.39 -8.42 -9.63
N LEU A 252 -5.39 -7.90 -8.41
CA LEU A 252 -6.46 -8.18 -7.46
C LEU A 252 -7.79 -7.62 -7.96
N GLY A 253 -8.84 -8.44 -7.89
CA GLY A 253 -10.22 -8.05 -8.12
C GLY A 253 -10.84 -7.32 -6.92
N GLN A 254 -12.15 -7.14 -6.98
CA GLN A 254 -12.93 -6.64 -5.82
C GLN A 254 -13.00 -7.69 -4.70
N HIS A 255 -13.06 -8.94 -5.10
CA HIS A 255 -13.00 -10.08 -4.22
C HIS A 255 -11.92 -11.03 -4.76
N THR A 256 -11.02 -11.47 -3.90
CA THR A 256 -9.94 -12.39 -4.26
C THR A 256 -9.81 -13.44 -3.16
N ASP A 257 -9.92 -14.69 -3.56
CA ASP A 257 -9.71 -15.82 -2.66
C ASP A 257 -8.21 -16.13 -2.53
N LEU A 258 -7.77 -16.29 -1.29
CA LEU A 258 -6.39 -16.62 -0.94
C LEU A 258 -6.34 -18.00 -0.32
N THR A 259 -5.57 -18.91 -0.94
CA THR A 259 -5.35 -20.27 -0.41
C THR A 259 -3.86 -20.54 -0.30
N PHE A 260 -3.42 -21.15 0.81
CA PHE A 260 -2.01 -21.40 1.09
C PHE A 260 -1.84 -22.64 1.98
N GLY A 261 -0.67 -23.27 1.88
CA GLY A 261 -0.29 -24.41 2.70
C GLY A 261 0.42 -23.98 4.00
N GLN A 262 1.35 -24.84 4.45
CA GLN A 262 2.17 -24.62 5.65
C GLN A 262 3.25 -23.54 5.40
N ILE A 263 2.83 -22.31 5.22
CA ILE A 263 3.69 -21.17 4.87
C ILE A 263 3.37 -19.98 5.76
N ARG A 264 4.40 -19.24 6.17
CA ARG A 264 4.26 -17.95 6.86
C ARG A 264 4.57 -16.82 5.90
N PHE A 265 3.67 -15.86 5.78
CA PHE A 265 3.86 -14.71 4.92
C PHE A 265 3.05 -13.50 5.36
N ASP A 266 3.49 -12.34 4.91
CA ASP A 266 2.73 -11.11 4.98
C ASP A 266 2.15 -10.79 3.60
N PHE A 267 0.90 -10.36 3.57
CA PHE A 267 0.20 -9.95 2.36
C PHE A 267 -0.20 -8.48 2.49
N THR A 268 0.37 -7.64 1.65
CA THR A 268 0.05 -6.22 1.59
C THR A 268 -0.79 -5.96 0.35
N THR A 269 -2.00 -5.48 0.54
CA THR A 269 -2.84 -4.99 -0.57
C THR A 269 -2.48 -3.55 -0.88
N ILE A 270 -2.49 -3.20 -2.16
CA ILE A 270 -2.18 -1.85 -2.65
C ILE A 270 -3.38 -1.35 -3.45
N GLU A 271 -4.25 -0.63 -2.78
CA GLU A 271 -5.40 -0.01 -3.42
C GLU A 271 -4.99 1.29 -4.11
N ARG A 272 -5.63 1.58 -5.25
CA ARG A 272 -5.37 2.77 -6.05
C ARG A 272 -6.64 3.47 -6.43
N ARG A 273 -6.69 4.79 -6.22
CA ARG A 273 -7.81 5.63 -6.58
C ARG A 273 -7.37 6.95 -7.20
N SER A 274 -8.29 7.56 -7.93
CA SER A 274 -8.10 8.93 -8.45
C SER A 274 -8.26 9.97 -7.35
N GLU A 275 -9.06 9.65 -6.33
CA GLU A 275 -9.32 10.50 -5.17
C GLU A 275 -9.43 9.66 -3.88
N PRO A 276 -9.12 10.22 -2.71
CA PRO A 276 -9.36 9.54 -1.45
C PRO A 276 -10.86 9.41 -1.18
N THR A 277 -11.26 8.39 -0.42
CA THR A 277 -12.66 8.23 0.00
C THR A 277 -13.09 9.34 0.95
N TRP A 278 -14.31 9.85 0.77
CA TRP A 278 -14.89 10.94 1.57
C TRP A 278 -15.89 10.47 2.64
N ILE A 279 -16.11 9.16 2.73
CA ILE A 279 -17.04 8.51 3.69
C ILE A 279 -16.23 7.91 4.84
#